data_4231e4db119cc18bffaab581ea830ccc
#
_entry.id   4231e4db119cc18bffaab581ea830ccc
#
_cell.length_a   1.000
_cell.length_b   1.000
_cell.length_c   1.000
_cell.angle_alpha   90.00
_cell.angle_beta   90.00
_cell.angle_gamma   90.00
#
_symmetry.space_group_name_H-M   'P 1'
#
loop_
_entity.id
_entity.type
_entity.pdbx_description
1 polymer ?
#
loop_
_entity_poly.entity_id
_entity_poly.type
_entity_poly.pdbx_seq_one_letter_code
_entity_poly.pdbx_strand_id
1 'polypeptide(L)'
;MPLHPWLPIAHPVAPAPASAVLSGLITKAGVVAVIRVVYNMAGPAFLRGTWVQYALLSMAVVTIFTGSMLAYKEKKLKRRLACSSFSQVSYVLLGVFLLSMEGLYGSLLQMVFHALAKNALFLCAGAVICKTGCTRVKELRGMGKRMPAVMVCFALSSLSLVGIPPAGGFLAKWHLAVGAMRAEDGVFAWLGPAVLMVSALLTAGYLFPVIVEAFFPGKDWRKTDQSEDGRLSVSAFMGVPLAVLGISLLVLGALGNPVFELLRGIASDMV
;
A
#
# COMPACT_ATOMS: atom_id res chain seq x y z
N MET A 1 -15.16 7.89 6.99
CA MET A 1 -15.84 7.23 5.85
C MET A 1 -16.35 8.20 4.78
N PRO A 2 -17.05 9.30 5.02
CA PRO A 2 -17.61 10.09 3.92
C PRO A 2 -16.56 10.88 3.11
N LEU A 3 -15.38 11.14 3.65
CA LEU A 3 -14.37 12.06 3.08
C LEU A 3 -13.35 11.40 2.12
N HIS A 4 -13.30 10.07 2.01
CA HIS A 4 -12.28 9.37 1.18
C HIS A 4 -12.58 9.27 -0.33
N PRO A 5 -13.83 9.48 -0.86
CA PRO A 5 -14.10 9.31 -2.29
C PRO A 5 -13.34 10.26 -3.22
N TRP A 6 -12.80 11.38 -2.72
CA TRP A 6 -12.02 12.31 -3.53
C TRP A 6 -10.70 11.69 -4.07
N LEU A 7 -10.10 10.77 -3.31
CA LEU A 7 -8.80 10.18 -3.64
C LEU A 7 -8.84 9.37 -4.95
N PRO A 8 -9.79 8.44 -5.18
CA PRO A 8 -9.94 7.73 -6.44
C PRO A 8 -10.32 8.61 -7.64
N ILE A 9 -10.82 9.82 -7.39
CA ILE A 9 -11.16 10.80 -8.44
C ILE A 9 -9.92 11.63 -8.81
N ALA A 10 -9.16 12.08 -7.83
CA ALA A 10 -7.98 12.93 -8.04
C ALA A 10 -6.81 12.20 -8.72
N HIS A 11 -6.49 10.97 -8.31
CA HIS A 11 -5.34 10.22 -8.82
C HIS A 11 -5.33 9.92 -10.32
N PRO A 12 -6.46 9.56 -10.97
CA PRO A 12 -6.45 9.33 -12.41
C PRO A 12 -6.15 10.58 -13.23
N VAL A 13 -6.57 11.74 -12.77
CA VAL A 13 -6.43 13.04 -13.46
C VAL A 13 -5.02 13.60 -13.24
N ALA A 14 -4.47 13.44 -12.04
CA ALA A 14 -3.16 13.97 -11.69
C ALA A 14 -2.01 13.31 -12.48
N PRO A 15 -0.93 14.05 -12.82
CA PRO A 15 0.29 13.45 -13.35
C PRO A 15 0.84 12.36 -12.42
N ALA A 16 1.51 11.36 -13.00
CA ALA A 16 1.99 10.21 -12.21
C ALA A 16 2.92 10.58 -11.04
N PRO A 17 3.89 11.50 -11.19
CA PRO A 17 4.72 11.94 -10.07
C PRO A 17 3.90 12.61 -8.96
N ALA A 18 2.93 13.45 -9.31
CA ALA A 18 2.04 14.08 -8.34
C ALA A 18 1.18 13.04 -7.60
N SER A 19 0.66 12.03 -8.31
CA SER A 19 -0.07 10.91 -7.70
C SER A 19 0.81 10.08 -6.76
N ALA A 20 2.09 9.88 -7.11
CA ALA A 20 3.04 9.18 -6.25
C ALA A 20 3.27 9.95 -4.95
N VAL A 21 3.62 11.24 -5.01
CA VAL A 21 3.82 12.09 -3.84
C VAL A 21 2.55 12.21 -2.99
N LEU A 22 1.39 12.39 -3.62
CA LEU A 22 0.11 12.48 -2.92
C LEU A 22 -0.18 11.21 -2.10
N SER A 23 -0.04 10.05 -2.71
CA SER A 23 -0.27 8.76 -2.03
C SER A 23 0.88 8.36 -1.11
N GLY A 24 2.12 8.66 -1.50
CA GLY A 24 3.32 8.25 -0.77
C GLY A 24 3.63 9.11 0.45
N LEU A 25 3.46 10.43 0.38
CA LEU A 25 3.91 11.38 1.41
C LEU A 25 2.76 12.19 2.02
N ILE A 26 1.95 12.88 1.21
CA ILE A 26 0.96 13.85 1.72
C ILE A 26 -0.07 13.17 2.62
N THR A 27 -0.57 11.98 2.23
CA THR A 27 -1.50 11.23 3.07
C THR A 27 -0.89 10.83 4.43
N LYS A 28 0.43 10.59 4.48
CA LYS A 28 1.13 10.23 5.73
C LYS A 28 1.31 11.42 6.66
N ALA A 29 1.48 12.63 6.12
CA ALA A 29 1.49 13.83 6.94
C ALA A 29 0.19 13.98 7.76
N GLY A 30 -0.97 13.70 7.13
CA GLY A 30 -2.25 13.63 7.84
C GLY A 30 -2.31 12.55 8.92
N VAL A 31 -1.74 11.36 8.63
CA VAL A 31 -1.67 10.28 9.63
C VAL A 31 -0.77 10.66 10.81
N VAL A 32 0.39 11.30 10.56
CA VAL A 32 1.27 11.79 11.63
C VAL A 32 0.55 12.82 12.51
N ALA A 33 -0.25 13.70 11.92
CA ALA A 33 -1.08 14.63 12.69
C ALA A 33 -2.07 13.87 13.60
N VAL A 34 -2.73 12.83 13.11
CA VAL A 34 -3.62 11.97 13.92
C VAL A 34 -2.85 11.28 15.04
N ILE A 35 -1.66 10.72 14.78
CA ILE A 35 -0.81 10.11 15.81
C ILE A 35 -0.50 11.14 16.91
N ARG A 36 -0.09 12.35 16.54
CA ARG A 36 0.19 13.41 17.52
C ARG A 36 -1.01 13.80 18.36
N VAL A 37 -2.20 13.87 17.75
CA VAL A 37 -3.43 14.17 18.50
C VAL A 37 -3.76 13.04 19.47
N VAL A 38 -3.68 11.79 19.03
CA VAL A 38 -4.05 10.61 19.83
C VAL A 38 -3.07 10.40 20.98
N TYR A 39 -1.77 10.45 20.72
CA TYR A 39 -0.75 10.08 21.70
C TYR A 39 -0.22 11.25 22.51
N ASN A 40 -0.05 12.45 21.90
CA ASN A 40 0.55 13.58 22.61
C ASN A 40 -0.48 14.55 23.21
N MET A 41 -1.67 14.69 22.57
CA MET A 41 -2.68 15.65 23.06
C MET A 41 -3.72 14.96 23.94
N ALA A 42 -4.36 13.88 23.45
CA ALA A 42 -5.38 13.17 24.21
C ALA A 42 -4.79 12.20 25.23
N GLY A 43 -3.71 11.52 24.87
CA GLY A 43 -3.07 10.47 25.64
C GLY A 43 -3.75 9.11 25.47
N PRO A 44 -2.97 8.02 25.34
CA PRO A 44 -3.52 6.68 25.14
C PRO A 44 -4.34 6.20 26.34
N ALA A 45 -3.95 6.56 27.58
CA ALA A 45 -4.65 6.17 28.79
C ALA A 45 -6.07 6.78 28.87
N PHE A 46 -6.27 8.00 28.37
CA PHE A 46 -7.58 8.65 28.36
C PHE A 46 -8.54 8.03 27.33
N LEU A 47 -8.01 7.60 26.17
CA LEU A 47 -8.82 7.04 25.07
C LEU A 47 -9.12 5.56 25.25
N ARG A 48 -8.28 4.82 25.99
CA ARG A 48 -8.41 3.36 26.14
C ARG A 48 -9.73 2.98 26.80
N GLY A 49 -10.45 2.04 26.18
CA GLY A 49 -11.75 1.56 26.68
C GLY A 49 -12.92 2.51 26.47
N THR A 50 -12.71 3.66 25.82
CA THR A 50 -13.80 4.61 25.53
C THR A 50 -14.60 4.20 24.29
N TRP A 51 -15.85 4.63 24.19
CA TRP A 51 -16.66 4.44 23.00
C TRP A 51 -16.02 5.07 21.75
N VAL A 52 -15.23 6.15 21.92
CA VAL A 52 -14.50 6.83 20.83
C VAL A 52 -13.47 5.89 20.20
N GLN A 53 -12.68 5.19 21.01
CA GLN A 53 -11.72 4.19 20.53
C GLN A 53 -12.42 3.13 19.69
N TYR A 54 -13.49 2.54 20.20
CA TYR A 54 -14.25 1.49 19.50
C TYR A 54 -14.90 1.99 18.20
N ALA A 55 -15.39 3.22 18.19
CA ALA A 55 -15.92 3.84 16.98
C ALA A 55 -14.83 4.03 15.91
N LEU A 56 -13.64 4.52 16.30
CA LEU A 56 -12.50 4.70 15.39
C LEU A 56 -11.98 3.37 14.85
N LEU A 57 -11.87 2.34 15.70
CA LEU A 57 -11.49 0.98 15.29
C LEU A 57 -12.51 0.41 14.29
N SER A 58 -13.80 0.53 14.57
CA SER A 58 -14.88 0.09 13.68
C SER A 58 -14.82 0.79 12.32
N MET A 59 -14.62 2.10 12.31
CA MET A 59 -14.46 2.88 11.08
C MET A 59 -13.23 2.44 10.27
N ALA A 60 -12.10 2.15 10.94
CA ALA A 60 -10.90 1.65 10.30
C ALA A 60 -11.13 0.28 9.65
N VAL A 61 -11.73 -0.68 10.36
CA VAL A 61 -12.07 -2.02 9.88
C VAL A 61 -12.98 -1.95 8.64
N VAL A 62 -14.08 -1.20 8.71
CA VAL A 62 -15.00 -1.01 7.59
C VAL A 62 -14.31 -0.38 6.39
N THR A 63 -13.40 0.59 6.62
CA THR A 63 -12.65 1.26 5.54
C THR A 63 -11.62 0.33 4.90
N ILE A 64 -10.94 -0.51 5.67
CA ILE A 64 -10.02 -1.52 5.18
C ILE A 64 -10.74 -2.45 4.19
N PHE A 65 -11.87 -3.00 4.60
CA PHE A 65 -12.64 -3.94 3.78
C PHE A 65 -13.22 -3.27 2.54
N THR A 66 -13.94 -2.17 2.70
CA THR A 66 -14.58 -1.46 1.56
C THR A 66 -13.56 -0.95 0.56
N GLY A 67 -12.40 -0.45 1.04
CA GLY A 67 -11.30 -0.01 0.18
C GLY A 67 -10.71 -1.13 -0.66
N SER A 68 -10.49 -2.28 -0.06
CA SER A 68 -9.97 -3.46 -0.77
C SER A 68 -10.97 -3.99 -1.79
N MET A 69 -12.26 -4.01 -1.47
CA MET A 69 -13.33 -4.41 -2.39
C MET A 69 -13.47 -3.46 -3.57
N LEU A 70 -13.39 -2.15 -3.34
CA LEU A 70 -13.42 -1.15 -4.40
C LEU A 70 -12.19 -1.28 -5.33
N ALA A 71 -11.01 -1.48 -4.76
CA ALA A 71 -9.79 -1.71 -5.53
C ALA A 71 -9.90 -2.99 -6.40
N TYR A 72 -10.51 -4.05 -5.88
CA TYR A 72 -10.73 -5.30 -6.61
C TYR A 72 -11.64 -5.11 -7.83
N LYS A 73 -12.73 -4.35 -7.68
CA LYS A 73 -13.70 -4.09 -8.76
C LYS A 73 -13.20 -3.11 -9.82
N GLU A 74 -12.21 -2.28 -9.51
CA GLU A 74 -11.78 -1.20 -10.38
C GLU A 74 -10.96 -1.71 -11.56
N LYS A 75 -11.26 -1.21 -12.77
CA LYS A 75 -10.63 -1.64 -14.04
C LYS A 75 -9.46 -0.74 -14.47
N LYS A 76 -9.47 0.54 -14.05
CA LYS A 76 -8.39 1.49 -14.37
C LYS A 76 -7.25 1.36 -13.37
N LEU A 77 -5.99 1.22 -13.87
CA LEU A 77 -4.82 0.95 -13.02
C LEU A 77 -4.62 2.02 -11.94
N LYS A 78 -4.53 3.31 -12.31
CA LYS A 78 -4.34 4.39 -11.32
C LYS A 78 -5.46 4.45 -10.27
N ARG A 79 -6.71 4.25 -10.68
CA ARG A 79 -7.86 4.29 -9.78
C ARG A 79 -7.88 3.09 -8.84
N ARG A 80 -7.48 1.89 -9.33
CA ARG A 80 -7.26 0.70 -8.51
C ARG A 80 -6.22 0.95 -7.44
N LEU A 81 -5.06 1.53 -7.81
CA LEU A 81 -4.00 1.91 -6.87
C LEU A 81 -4.47 2.98 -5.87
N ALA A 82 -5.30 3.93 -6.28
CA ALA A 82 -5.87 4.92 -5.38
C ALA A 82 -6.83 4.30 -4.35
N CYS A 83 -7.74 3.43 -4.79
CA CYS A 83 -8.63 2.69 -3.88
C CYS A 83 -7.84 1.84 -2.88
N SER A 84 -6.76 1.20 -3.31
CA SER A 84 -5.90 0.46 -2.39
C SER A 84 -5.14 1.37 -1.41
N SER A 85 -4.89 2.65 -1.74
CA SER A 85 -4.20 3.58 -0.83
C SER A 85 -5.01 3.87 0.42
N PHE A 86 -6.30 4.16 0.30
CA PHE A 86 -7.09 4.45 1.51
C PHE A 86 -7.35 3.19 2.36
N SER A 87 -7.44 2.00 1.75
CA SER A 87 -7.46 0.76 2.51
C SER A 87 -6.17 0.60 3.34
N GLN A 88 -5.01 0.79 2.73
CA GLN A 88 -3.70 0.62 3.40
C GLN A 88 -3.41 1.72 4.44
N VAL A 89 -3.90 2.96 4.22
CA VAL A 89 -3.82 4.01 5.24
C VAL A 89 -4.70 3.66 6.44
N SER A 90 -5.83 3.00 6.22
CA SER A 90 -6.67 2.52 7.32
C SER A 90 -6.03 1.39 8.13
N TYR A 91 -5.08 0.61 7.57
CA TYR A 91 -4.24 -0.29 8.36
C TYR A 91 -3.40 0.49 9.39
N VAL A 92 -2.81 1.61 8.94
CA VAL A 92 -2.02 2.46 9.85
C VAL A 92 -2.91 3.02 10.95
N LEU A 93 -4.10 3.54 10.60
CA LEU A 93 -5.05 4.07 11.58
C LEU A 93 -5.56 2.99 12.54
N LEU A 94 -5.80 1.77 12.05
CA LEU A 94 -6.17 0.63 12.91
C LEU A 94 -5.13 0.45 14.01
N GLY A 95 -3.85 0.33 13.67
CA GLY A 95 -2.79 0.14 14.65
C GLY A 95 -2.60 1.33 15.60
N VAL A 96 -2.82 2.57 15.12
CA VAL A 96 -2.81 3.78 15.96
C VAL A 96 -3.92 3.71 17.01
N PHE A 97 -5.13 3.28 16.63
CA PHE A 97 -6.29 3.23 17.54
C PHE A 97 -6.31 2.00 18.46
N LEU A 98 -5.44 1.01 18.24
CA LEU A 98 -5.22 -0.08 19.20
C LEU A 98 -4.58 0.40 20.50
N LEU A 99 -4.00 1.59 20.53
CA LEU A 99 -3.36 2.22 21.69
C LEU A 99 -2.34 1.28 22.38
N SER A 100 -1.70 0.40 21.61
CA SER A 100 -0.70 -0.56 22.07
C SER A 100 0.65 -0.30 21.39
N MET A 101 1.75 -0.59 22.09
CA MET A 101 3.10 -0.42 21.56
C MET A 101 3.29 -1.19 20.24
N GLU A 102 2.89 -2.45 20.19
CA GLU A 102 3.02 -3.29 18.99
C GLU A 102 2.12 -2.78 17.83
N GLY A 103 0.91 -2.27 18.13
CA GLY A 103 0.01 -1.67 17.16
C GLY A 103 0.59 -0.39 16.56
N LEU A 104 1.14 0.50 17.40
CA LEU A 104 1.78 1.73 16.94
C LEU A 104 3.06 1.42 16.13
N TYR A 105 3.89 0.49 16.60
CA TYR A 105 5.08 0.05 15.87
C TYR A 105 4.72 -0.52 14.49
N GLY A 106 3.73 -1.42 14.41
CA GLY A 106 3.22 -1.93 13.14
C GLY A 106 2.67 -0.84 12.22
N SER A 107 2.03 0.20 12.78
CA SER A 107 1.56 1.38 12.06
C SER A 107 2.70 2.18 11.43
N LEU A 108 3.76 2.44 12.19
CA LEU A 108 4.93 3.17 11.70
C LEU A 108 5.64 2.39 10.60
N LEU A 109 5.83 1.07 10.76
CA LEU A 109 6.37 0.19 9.72
C LEU A 109 5.50 0.22 8.46
N GLN A 110 4.17 0.07 8.62
CA GLN A 110 3.23 0.10 7.51
C GLN A 110 3.27 1.44 6.78
N MET A 111 3.43 2.56 7.49
CA MET A 111 3.54 3.88 6.91
C MET A 111 4.77 4.01 5.99
N VAL A 112 5.94 3.51 6.43
CA VAL A 112 7.19 3.54 5.65
C VAL A 112 7.08 2.63 4.42
N PHE A 113 6.76 1.36 4.58
CA PHE A 113 6.71 0.41 3.46
C PHE A 113 5.61 0.74 2.47
N HIS A 114 4.46 1.22 2.95
CA HIS A 114 3.39 1.67 2.07
C HIS A 114 3.79 2.93 1.28
N ALA A 115 4.53 3.88 1.88
CA ALA A 115 5.04 5.05 1.17
C ALA A 115 5.95 4.64 0.00
N LEU A 116 6.93 3.79 0.25
CA LEU A 116 7.87 3.30 -0.78
C LEU A 116 7.14 2.52 -1.88
N ALA A 117 6.31 1.55 -1.50
CA ALA A 117 5.58 0.72 -2.45
C ALA A 117 4.62 1.54 -3.33
N LYS A 118 3.91 2.51 -2.76
CA LYS A 118 2.98 3.36 -3.53
C LYS A 118 3.67 4.31 -4.46
N ASN A 119 4.77 4.94 -4.04
CA ASN A 119 5.57 5.76 -4.94
C ASN A 119 6.02 4.94 -6.14
N ALA A 120 6.59 3.75 -5.92
CA ALA A 120 7.01 2.87 -6.99
C ALA A 120 5.86 2.45 -7.91
N LEU A 121 4.72 2.02 -7.36
CA LEU A 121 3.55 1.57 -8.15
C LEU A 121 2.96 2.69 -9.00
N PHE A 122 2.82 3.92 -8.48
CA PHE A 122 2.29 5.04 -9.25
C PHE A 122 3.27 5.51 -10.32
N LEU A 123 4.58 5.50 -10.05
CA LEU A 123 5.60 5.80 -11.05
C LEU A 123 5.64 4.72 -12.14
N CYS A 124 5.55 3.43 -11.80
CA CYS A 124 5.42 2.35 -12.78
C CYS A 124 4.18 2.52 -13.66
N ALA A 125 3.02 2.78 -13.05
CA ALA A 125 1.79 3.06 -13.80
C ALA A 125 1.93 4.28 -14.70
N GLY A 126 2.62 5.33 -14.24
CA GLY A 126 2.93 6.51 -15.03
C GLY A 126 3.84 6.22 -16.21
N ALA A 127 4.90 5.42 -16.00
CA ALA A 127 5.82 5.02 -17.05
C ALA A 127 5.10 4.26 -18.19
N VAL A 128 4.24 3.32 -17.81
CA VAL A 128 3.43 2.56 -18.78
C VAL A 128 2.47 3.48 -19.54
N ILE A 129 1.69 4.31 -18.84
CA ILE A 129 0.71 5.21 -19.47
C ILE A 129 1.41 6.22 -20.38
N CYS A 130 2.55 6.77 -19.97
CA CYS A 130 3.30 7.74 -20.78
C CYS A 130 3.82 7.15 -22.09
N LYS A 131 4.25 5.88 -22.07
CA LYS A 131 4.83 5.22 -23.27
C LYS A 131 3.79 4.54 -24.18
N THR A 132 2.68 4.10 -23.62
CA THR A 132 1.73 3.25 -24.37
C THR A 132 0.30 3.79 -24.41
N GLY A 133 -0.03 4.79 -23.57
CA GLY A 133 -1.41 5.27 -23.41
C GLY A 133 -2.34 4.30 -22.67
N CYS A 134 -1.88 3.07 -22.34
CA CYS A 134 -2.70 2.04 -21.69
C CYS A 134 -3.08 2.44 -20.27
N THR A 135 -4.37 2.56 -20.00
CA THR A 135 -4.89 2.95 -18.67
C THR A 135 -5.59 1.81 -17.93
N ARG A 136 -6.10 0.81 -18.68
CA ARG A 136 -6.85 -0.32 -18.13
C ARG A 136 -5.93 -1.51 -17.87
N VAL A 137 -6.23 -2.29 -16.83
CA VAL A 137 -5.46 -3.47 -16.45
C VAL A 137 -5.37 -4.49 -17.59
N LYS A 138 -6.45 -4.71 -18.33
CA LYS A 138 -6.49 -5.65 -19.47
C LYS A 138 -5.56 -5.25 -20.63
N GLU A 139 -5.25 -3.96 -20.75
CA GLU A 139 -4.36 -3.41 -21.78
C GLU A 139 -2.88 -3.64 -21.46
N LEU A 140 -2.57 -4.10 -20.24
CA LEU A 140 -1.19 -4.35 -19.76
C LEU A 140 -0.64 -5.71 -20.20
N ARG A 141 -1.37 -6.47 -21.01
CA ARG A 141 -0.95 -7.77 -21.50
C ARG A 141 0.38 -7.68 -22.25
N GLY A 142 1.35 -8.52 -21.86
CA GLY A 142 2.66 -8.55 -22.49
C GLY A 142 3.59 -7.38 -22.16
N MET A 143 3.16 -6.43 -21.31
CA MET A 143 3.97 -5.26 -20.93
C MET A 143 5.26 -5.66 -20.22
N GLY A 144 5.31 -6.80 -19.54
CA GLY A 144 6.52 -7.35 -18.93
C GLY A 144 7.62 -7.67 -19.94
N LYS A 145 7.27 -7.94 -21.21
CA LYS A 145 8.25 -8.15 -22.29
C LYS A 145 8.71 -6.83 -22.90
N ARG A 146 7.79 -5.86 -23.03
CA ARG A 146 8.05 -4.52 -23.61
C ARG A 146 8.81 -3.60 -22.65
N MET A 147 8.47 -3.62 -21.35
CA MET A 147 9.05 -2.79 -20.28
C MET A 147 9.44 -3.63 -19.06
N PRO A 148 10.42 -4.56 -19.16
CA PRO A 148 10.70 -5.55 -18.12
C PRO A 148 11.10 -4.91 -16.77
N ALA A 149 11.97 -3.90 -16.78
CA ALA A 149 12.43 -3.25 -15.56
C ALA A 149 11.29 -2.58 -14.77
N VAL A 150 10.36 -1.91 -15.47
CA VAL A 150 9.20 -1.26 -14.87
C VAL A 150 8.25 -2.30 -14.26
N MET A 151 7.99 -3.39 -14.99
CA MET A 151 7.06 -4.42 -14.51
C MET A 151 7.66 -5.29 -13.39
N VAL A 152 8.99 -5.49 -13.36
CA VAL A 152 9.67 -6.11 -12.21
C VAL A 152 9.55 -5.22 -10.98
N CYS A 153 9.82 -3.91 -11.11
CA CYS A 153 9.63 -2.96 -10.00
C CYS A 153 8.15 -2.93 -9.52
N PHE A 154 7.19 -2.97 -10.45
CA PHE A 154 5.77 -3.10 -10.13
C PHE A 154 5.47 -4.38 -9.35
N ALA A 155 6.03 -5.52 -9.77
CA ALA A 155 5.85 -6.81 -9.11
C ALA A 155 6.43 -6.80 -7.68
N LEU A 156 7.67 -6.33 -7.49
CA LEU A 156 8.31 -6.23 -6.17
C LEU A 156 7.50 -5.33 -5.22
N SER A 157 7.05 -4.17 -5.72
CA SER A 157 6.24 -3.25 -4.94
C SER A 157 4.85 -3.84 -4.59
N SER A 158 4.28 -4.62 -5.49
CA SER A 158 3.03 -5.34 -5.27
C SER A 158 3.18 -6.44 -4.22
N LEU A 159 4.27 -7.22 -4.24
CA LEU A 159 4.59 -8.23 -3.23
C LEU A 159 4.72 -7.61 -1.84
N SER A 160 5.40 -6.46 -1.75
CA SER A 160 5.49 -5.72 -0.49
C SER A 160 4.12 -5.25 0.00
N LEU A 161 3.26 -4.75 -0.90
CA LEU A 161 1.93 -4.27 -0.54
C LEU A 161 1.00 -5.41 -0.10
N VAL A 162 1.10 -6.58 -0.73
CA VAL A 162 0.39 -7.80 -0.30
C VAL A 162 0.88 -8.26 1.07
N GLY A 163 2.17 -8.10 1.34
CA GLY A 163 2.81 -8.55 2.58
C GLY A 163 3.29 -9.99 2.47
N ILE A 164 4.07 -10.30 1.42
CA ILE A 164 4.70 -11.60 1.25
C ILE A 164 6.18 -11.49 1.70
N PRO A 165 6.68 -12.40 2.55
CA PRO A 165 8.11 -12.44 2.88
C PRO A 165 8.97 -12.60 1.60
N PRO A 166 10.14 -11.99 1.51
CA PRO A 166 10.89 -11.23 2.50
C PRO A 166 10.61 -9.72 2.52
N ALA A 167 9.52 -9.25 1.89
CA ALA A 167 9.23 -7.83 1.81
C ALA A 167 8.77 -7.26 3.17
N GLY A 168 9.20 -6.04 3.49
CA GLY A 168 8.92 -5.39 4.78
C GLY A 168 7.44 -5.13 5.08
N GLY A 169 6.59 -5.11 4.05
CA GLY A 169 5.13 -5.06 4.24
C GLY A 169 4.55 -6.26 5.02
N PHE A 170 5.22 -7.41 5.01
CA PHE A 170 4.86 -8.54 5.85
C PHE A 170 5.08 -8.23 7.33
N LEU A 171 6.27 -7.70 7.70
CA LEU A 171 6.60 -7.33 9.06
C LEU A 171 5.60 -6.32 9.64
N ALA A 172 5.25 -5.31 8.86
CA ALA A 172 4.27 -4.32 9.28
C ALA A 172 2.91 -4.94 9.61
N LYS A 173 2.39 -5.80 8.74
CA LYS A 173 1.10 -6.48 8.96
C LYS A 173 1.16 -7.48 10.10
N TRP A 174 2.29 -8.15 10.28
CA TRP A 174 2.52 -9.06 11.39
C TRP A 174 2.40 -8.34 12.73
N HIS A 175 3.12 -7.21 12.89
CA HIS A 175 3.05 -6.41 14.12
C HIS A 175 1.67 -5.78 14.35
N LEU A 176 0.97 -5.37 13.28
CA LEU A 176 -0.41 -4.92 13.39
C LEU A 176 -1.34 -6.03 13.91
N ALA A 177 -1.19 -7.24 13.40
CA ALA A 177 -2.00 -8.39 13.86
C ALA A 177 -1.68 -8.76 15.31
N VAL A 178 -0.39 -8.84 15.66
CA VAL A 178 0.06 -9.10 17.04
C VAL A 178 -0.42 -7.98 17.98
N GLY A 179 -0.32 -6.72 17.54
CA GLY A 179 -0.80 -5.57 18.31
C GLY A 179 -2.30 -5.63 18.60
N ALA A 180 -3.10 -6.05 17.61
CA ALA A 180 -4.55 -6.24 17.78
C ALA A 180 -4.86 -7.37 18.77
N MET A 181 -4.15 -8.50 18.67
CA MET A 181 -4.35 -9.65 19.58
C MET A 181 -3.95 -9.35 21.02
N ARG A 182 -2.96 -8.48 21.25
CA ARG A 182 -2.46 -8.11 22.57
C ARG A 182 -3.18 -6.93 23.21
N ALA A 183 -3.95 -6.17 22.45
CA ALA A 183 -4.60 -4.95 22.93
C ALA A 183 -5.77 -5.18 23.89
N GLU A 184 -6.15 -6.45 24.16
CA GLU A 184 -7.28 -6.84 25.04
C GLU A 184 -8.62 -6.16 24.71
N ASP A 185 -8.74 -5.63 23.49
CA ASP A 185 -9.91 -4.86 23.01
C ASP A 185 -11.09 -5.78 22.61
N GLY A 186 -11.29 -6.88 23.31
CA GLY A 186 -12.43 -7.79 23.14
C GLY A 186 -12.58 -8.32 21.70
N VAL A 187 -13.65 -7.92 21.01
CA VAL A 187 -13.94 -8.38 19.64
C VAL A 187 -12.86 -7.97 18.64
N PHE A 188 -12.20 -6.83 18.82
CA PHE A 188 -11.19 -6.33 17.90
C PHE A 188 -9.88 -7.12 17.95
N ALA A 189 -9.60 -7.86 19.03
CA ALA A 189 -8.47 -8.77 19.12
C ALA A 189 -8.49 -9.85 18.02
N TRP A 190 -9.67 -10.30 17.60
CA TRP A 190 -9.87 -11.28 16.55
C TRP A 190 -10.28 -10.66 15.22
N LEU A 191 -11.14 -9.64 15.25
CA LEU A 191 -11.63 -8.97 14.06
C LEU A 191 -10.51 -8.22 13.32
N GLY A 192 -9.57 -7.60 14.06
CA GLY A 192 -8.42 -6.90 13.47
C GLY A 192 -7.59 -7.82 12.57
N PRO A 193 -6.97 -8.89 13.09
CA PRO A 193 -6.20 -9.84 12.28
C PRO A 193 -7.02 -10.47 11.15
N ALA A 194 -8.28 -10.83 11.38
CA ALA A 194 -9.15 -11.42 10.36
C ALA A 194 -9.35 -10.46 9.17
N VAL A 195 -9.66 -9.19 9.43
CA VAL A 195 -9.85 -8.18 8.38
C VAL A 195 -8.52 -7.88 7.67
N LEU A 196 -7.39 -7.86 8.38
CA LEU A 196 -6.06 -7.70 7.78
C LEU A 196 -5.76 -8.85 6.81
N MET A 197 -6.05 -10.11 7.17
CA MET A 197 -5.88 -11.28 6.30
C MET A 197 -6.78 -11.21 5.07
N VAL A 198 -8.07 -10.99 5.25
CA VAL A 198 -9.02 -10.90 4.13
C VAL A 198 -8.62 -9.79 3.17
N SER A 199 -8.25 -8.63 3.69
CA SER A 199 -7.82 -7.51 2.86
C SER A 199 -6.46 -7.77 2.18
N ALA A 200 -5.54 -8.53 2.79
CA ALA A 200 -4.30 -8.97 2.15
C ALA A 200 -4.58 -9.91 0.97
N LEU A 201 -5.49 -10.87 1.13
CA LEU A 201 -5.96 -11.74 0.05
C LEU A 201 -6.62 -10.95 -1.09
N LEU A 202 -7.46 -9.97 -0.76
CA LEU A 202 -8.04 -9.07 -1.77
C LEU A 202 -6.94 -8.26 -2.47
N THR A 203 -5.91 -7.82 -1.74
CA THR A 203 -4.77 -7.10 -2.30
C THR A 203 -4.02 -7.96 -3.32
N ALA A 204 -3.76 -9.23 -3.00
CA ALA A 204 -3.23 -10.19 -3.94
C ALA A 204 -4.17 -10.36 -5.15
N GLY A 205 -5.47 -10.51 -4.91
CA GLY A 205 -6.49 -10.70 -5.93
C GLY A 205 -6.60 -9.56 -6.95
N TYR A 206 -6.27 -8.32 -6.59
CA TYR A 206 -6.29 -7.23 -7.57
C TYR A 206 -4.91 -6.84 -8.12
N LEU A 207 -3.79 -7.20 -7.48
CA LEU A 207 -2.44 -6.90 -7.99
C LEU A 207 -1.85 -8.05 -8.81
N PHE A 208 -2.04 -9.31 -8.39
CA PHE A 208 -1.47 -10.45 -9.11
C PHE A 208 -1.98 -10.61 -10.54
N PRO A 209 -3.27 -10.40 -10.86
CA PRO A 209 -3.70 -10.46 -12.25
C PRO A 209 -2.97 -9.48 -13.15
N VAL A 210 -2.59 -8.28 -12.64
CA VAL A 210 -1.79 -7.30 -13.39
C VAL A 210 -0.41 -7.86 -13.73
N ILE A 211 0.24 -8.50 -12.75
CA ILE A 211 1.57 -9.10 -12.91
C ILE A 211 1.50 -10.30 -13.88
N VAL A 212 0.52 -11.19 -13.66
CA VAL A 212 0.35 -12.38 -14.49
C VAL A 212 0.06 -12.01 -15.94
N GLU A 213 -0.87 -11.09 -16.19
CA GLU A 213 -1.18 -10.63 -17.56
C GLU A 213 0.01 -9.91 -18.22
N ALA A 214 0.83 -9.19 -17.45
CA ALA A 214 2.00 -8.52 -17.98
C ALA A 214 3.11 -9.49 -18.42
N PHE A 215 3.40 -10.53 -17.61
CA PHE A 215 4.48 -11.47 -17.89
C PHE A 215 4.03 -12.70 -18.69
N PHE A 216 2.79 -13.13 -18.53
CA PHE A 216 2.21 -14.33 -19.15
C PHE A 216 0.95 -13.99 -19.96
N PRO A 217 1.05 -13.28 -21.09
CA PRO A 217 -0.09 -12.75 -21.83
C PRO A 217 -0.95 -13.79 -22.57
N GLY A 218 -0.61 -15.09 -22.49
CA GLY A 218 -1.32 -16.16 -23.19
C GLY A 218 -0.95 -16.31 -24.68
N LYS A 219 -1.41 -17.40 -25.33
CA LYS A 219 -1.02 -17.75 -26.70
C LYS A 219 -1.62 -16.81 -27.77
N ASP A 220 -2.79 -16.22 -27.50
CA ASP A 220 -3.51 -15.39 -28.49
C ASP A 220 -2.93 -13.98 -28.61
N TRP A 221 -2.10 -13.54 -27.67
CA TRP A 221 -1.47 -12.21 -27.70
C TRP A 221 -0.56 -12.02 -28.92
N ARG A 222 0.15 -13.06 -29.34
CA ARG A 222 1.06 -13.00 -30.50
C ARG A 222 0.37 -12.77 -31.85
N LYS A 223 -0.94 -13.06 -31.96
CA LYS A 223 -1.70 -12.92 -33.21
C LYS A 223 -2.22 -11.50 -33.43
N THR A 224 -2.42 -10.73 -32.36
CA THR A 224 -3.10 -9.42 -32.41
C THR A 224 -2.13 -8.24 -32.46
N ASP A 225 -0.86 -8.39 -32.02
CA ASP A 225 0.05 -7.27 -31.75
C ASP A 225 1.40 -7.40 -32.46
N GLN A 226 1.44 -7.96 -33.69
CA GLN A 226 2.68 -8.12 -34.47
C GLN A 226 3.31 -6.79 -34.96
N SER A 227 2.67 -5.64 -34.77
CA SER A 227 3.17 -4.37 -35.28
C SER A 227 4.13 -3.60 -34.37
N GLU A 228 4.33 -3.99 -33.11
CA GLU A 228 5.22 -3.27 -32.18
C GLU A 228 6.03 -4.21 -31.23
N ASP A 229 6.86 -5.07 -31.81
CA ASP A 229 7.67 -6.05 -31.04
C ASP A 229 8.97 -5.43 -30.44
N GLY A 230 9.02 -4.12 -30.24
CA GLY A 230 10.17 -3.39 -29.72
C GLY A 230 10.14 -3.23 -28.18
N ARG A 231 11.29 -3.45 -27.53
CA ARG A 231 11.50 -3.03 -26.13
C ARG A 231 11.38 -1.51 -26.04
N LEU A 232 10.48 -1.04 -25.18
CA LEU A 232 10.32 0.38 -24.90
C LEU A 232 11.34 0.81 -23.85
N SER A 233 12.27 1.68 -24.26
CA SER A 233 13.22 2.27 -23.31
C SER A 233 12.53 3.32 -22.44
N VAL A 234 12.81 3.26 -21.16
CA VAL A 234 12.37 4.28 -20.19
C VAL A 234 13.52 5.26 -20.01
N SER A 235 13.22 6.57 -20.01
CA SER A 235 14.23 7.59 -19.72
C SER A 235 14.91 7.33 -18.38
N ALA A 236 16.21 7.60 -18.28
CA ALA A 236 16.98 7.45 -17.05
C ALA A 236 16.35 8.24 -15.88
N PHE A 237 15.79 9.42 -16.14
CA PHE A 237 15.10 10.22 -15.13
C PHE A 237 13.88 9.51 -14.49
N MET A 238 13.27 8.55 -15.17
CA MET A 238 12.18 7.75 -14.64
C MET A 238 12.67 6.39 -14.15
N GLY A 239 13.65 5.79 -14.81
CA GLY A 239 14.19 4.48 -14.49
C GLY A 239 14.98 4.47 -13.18
N VAL A 240 15.81 5.48 -12.92
CA VAL A 240 16.62 5.57 -11.70
C VAL A 240 15.75 5.64 -10.42
N PRO A 241 14.75 6.55 -10.30
CA PRO A 241 13.86 6.55 -9.13
C PRO A 241 13.12 5.22 -8.93
N LEU A 242 12.69 4.57 -10.01
CA LEU A 242 12.03 3.26 -9.93
C LEU A 242 12.95 2.18 -9.39
N ALA A 243 14.19 2.12 -9.89
CA ALA A 243 15.21 1.16 -9.42
C ALA A 243 15.54 1.40 -7.94
N VAL A 244 15.74 2.65 -7.54
CA VAL A 244 16.01 3.02 -6.14
C VAL A 244 14.87 2.59 -5.23
N LEU A 245 13.61 2.89 -5.58
CA LEU A 245 12.44 2.51 -4.79
C LEU A 245 12.25 0.98 -4.73
N GLY A 246 12.45 0.27 -5.84
CA GLY A 246 12.34 -1.18 -5.89
C GLY A 246 13.41 -1.87 -5.04
N ILE A 247 14.66 -1.41 -5.12
CA ILE A 247 15.78 -1.92 -4.33
C ILE A 247 15.57 -1.59 -2.85
N SER A 248 15.17 -0.36 -2.52
CA SER A 248 14.96 0.05 -1.12
C SER A 248 13.88 -0.78 -0.42
N LEU A 249 12.83 -1.20 -1.14
CA LEU A 249 11.80 -2.09 -0.58
C LEU A 249 12.36 -3.45 -0.15
N LEU A 250 13.27 -4.02 -0.93
CA LEU A 250 13.91 -5.30 -0.62
C LEU A 250 14.96 -5.14 0.48
N VAL A 251 15.83 -4.14 0.34
CA VAL A 251 16.94 -3.90 1.29
C VAL A 251 16.38 -3.56 2.67
N LEU A 252 15.42 -2.64 2.77
CA LEU A 252 14.80 -2.30 4.04
C LEU A 252 13.97 -3.45 4.61
N GLY A 253 13.35 -4.28 3.76
CA GLY A 253 12.62 -5.46 4.23
C GLY A 253 13.52 -6.54 4.83
N ALA A 254 14.72 -6.73 4.26
CA ALA A 254 15.64 -7.79 4.68
C ALA A 254 16.71 -7.31 5.69
N LEU A 255 17.18 -6.07 5.58
CA LEU A 255 18.32 -5.52 6.33
C LEU A 255 17.97 -4.24 7.09
N GLY A 256 16.70 -3.94 7.27
CA GLY A 256 16.22 -2.69 7.85
C GLY A 256 16.32 -2.56 9.38
N ASN A 257 17.11 -3.40 10.05
CA ASN A 257 17.21 -3.41 11.52
C ASN A 257 17.40 -2.02 12.15
N PRO A 258 18.28 -1.12 11.68
CA PRO A 258 18.44 0.21 12.28
C PRO A 258 17.17 1.06 12.21
N VAL A 259 16.42 0.95 11.06
CA VAL A 259 15.15 1.65 10.90
C VAL A 259 14.08 1.02 11.80
N PHE A 260 14.09 -0.30 11.94
CA PHE A 260 13.15 -1.04 12.80
C PHE A 260 13.35 -0.68 14.26
N GLU A 261 14.58 -0.62 14.75
CA GLU A 261 14.91 -0.21 16.12
C GLU A 261 14.51 1.25 16.38
N LEU A 262 14.79 2.16 15.44
CA LEU A 262 14.37 3.55 15.54
C LEU A 262 12.85 3.68 15.68
N LEU A 263 12.09 3.01 14.80
CA LEU A 263 10.63 3.06 14.84
C LEU A 263 10.05 2.40 16.09
N ARG A 264 10.72 1.38 16.61
CA ARG A 264 10.36 0.71 17.87
C ARG A 264 10.60 1.62 19.05
N GLY A 265 11.73 2.33 19.08
CA GLY A 265 12.02 3.36 20.10
C GLY A 265 10.95 4.44 20.11
N ILE A 266 10.62 5.01 18.95
CA ILE A 266 9.54 6.02 18.83
C ILE A 266 8.21 5.46 19.37
N ALA A 267 7.87 4.22 19.05
CA ALA A 267 6.62 3.62 19.53
C ALA A 267 6.61 3.41 21.05
N SER A 268 7.75 3.02 21.65
CA SER A 268 7.88 2.84 23.09
C SER A 268 7.81 4.16 23.87
N ASP A 269 8.31 5.25 23.29
CA ASP A 269 8.32 6.57 23.94
C ASP A 269 6.94 7.26 23.92
N MET A 270 6.05 6.82 23.01
CA MET A 270 4.73 7.44 22.82
C MET A 270 3.59 6.70 23.55
N VAL A 271 3.73 5.42 23.93
CA VAL A 271 2.70 4.58 24.57
C VAL A 271 2.93 4.50 26.06
#